data_9a95f7c346b8f2921ac36c9b876319b6
#
_entry.id   9a95f7c346b8f2921ac36c9b876319b6
#
_cell.length_a   1.000
_cell.length_b   1.000
_cell.length_c   1.000
_cell.angle_alpha   90.00
_cell.angle_beta   90.00
_cell.angle_gamma   90.00
#
_symmetry.space_group_name_H-M   'P 1'
#
loop_
_entity.id
_entity.type
_entity.pdbx_description
1 polymer ?
#
loop_
_entity_poly.entity_id
_entity_poly.type
_entity_poly.pdbx_seq_one_letter_code
_entity_poly.pdbx_strand_id
1 'polypeptide(L)'
;MSMNGTSLLNEIIIDKGVKDTDKILGEMRSQIIKSLHQEEDGGQKDGMDISLCKLNIKKKLVEFSGAHNSLIHISEDELNNYRGDHQPVGLLLGDKKPFTKHEVKLKKNDMLYIYSDGYQDQFGGEKGKKYMGAKFKKQLLRINKESTDKQLILLEEEFKSWTHNYEQIDDVCVMGVRIT
;
A
#
# COMPACT_ATOMS: atom_id res chain seq x y z
N MET A 1 10.88 12.79 2.20
CA MET A 1 9.50 12.54 2.69
C MET A 1 9.37 11.36 3.67
N SER A 2 10.04 10.23 3.49
CA SER A 2 9.91 9.04 4.35
C SER A 2 10.21 9.25 5.84
N MET A 3 11.25 10.00 6.20
CA MET A 3 11.56 10.31 7.62
C MET A 3 10.46 11.11 8.31
N ASN A 4 9.84 12.06 7.62
CA ASN A 4 8.72 12.83 8.16
C ASN A 4 7.46 11.97 8.34
N GLY A 5 7.21 11.01 7.43
CA GLY A 5 6.06 10.12 7.51
C GLY A 5 6.05 9.24 8.76
N THR A 6 7.19 8.63 9.11
CA THR A 6 7.31 7.80 10.32
C THR A 6 7.15 8.62 11.60
N SER A 7 7.75 9.81 11.66
CA SER A 7 7.61 10.71 12.81
C SER A 7 6.17 11.16 13.00
N LEU A 8 5.48 11.51 11.90
CA LEU A 8 4.06 11.90 11.93
C LEU A 8 3.17 10.74 12.40
N LEU A 9 3.41 9.52 11.91
CA LEU A 9 2.67 8.35 12.36
C LEU A 9 2.82 8.13 13.87
N ASN A 10 4.04 8.22 14.39
CA ASN A 10 4.31 8.08 15.82
C ASN A 10 3.59 9.16 16.64
N GLU A 11 3.68 10.43 16.25
CA GLU A 11 2.97 11.52 16.92
C GLU A 11 1.44 11.28 16.93
N ILE A 12 0.87 10.93 15.78
CA ILE A 12 -0.57 10.77 15.64
C ILE A 12 -1.07 9.58 16.45
N ILE A 13 -0.36 8.44 16.39
CA ILE A 13 -0.81 7.20 17.03
C ILE A 13 -0.49 7.21 18.53
N ILE A 14 0.73 7.63 18.91
CA ILE A 14 1.22 7.53 20.29
C ILE A 14 0.81 8.76 21.09
N ASP A 15 1.12 9.96 20.61
CA ASP A 15 0.94 11.17 21.40
C ASP A 15 -0.52 11.66 21.36
N LYS A 16 -1.17 11.62 20.18
CA LYS A 16 -2.57 12.02 20.03
C LYS A 16 -3.57 10.89 20.27
N GLY A 17 -3.10 9.63 20.32
CA GLY A 17 -3.93 8.47 20.59
C GLY A 17 -4.98 8.14 19.51
N VAL A 18 -4.78 8.60 18.27
CA VAL A 18 -5.68 8.29 17.14
C VAL A 18 -5.51 6.82 16.74
N LYS A 19 -6.62 6.08 16.65
CA LYS A 19 -6.59 4.62 16.48
C LYS A 19 -7.17 4.11 15.17
N ASP A 20 -8.03 4.89 14.52
CA ASP A 20 -8.70 4.48 13.28
C ASP A 20 -7.86 4.85 12.07
N THR A 21 -7.66 3.93 11.14
CA THR A 21 -6.73 4.10 10.00
C THR A 21 -7.11 5.28 9.10
N ASP A 22 -8.40 5.49 8.84
CA ASP A 22 -8.91 6.64 8.07
C ASP A 22 -8.62 7.97 8.76
N LYS A 23 -8.77 8.03 10.08
CA LYS A 23 -8.48 9.21 10.89
C LYS A 23 -6.99 9.51 10.94
N ILE A 24 -6.15 8.47 11.05
CA ILE A 24 -4.70 8.61 11.00
C ILE A 24 -4.27 9.24 9.67
N LEU A 25 -4.77 8.74 8.53
CA LEU A 25 -4.44 9.31 7.21
C LEU A 25 -4.97 10.76 7.07
N GLY A 26 -6.14 11.05 7.63
CA GLY A 26 -6.70 12.41 7.67
C GLY A 26 -5.82 13.40 8.45
N GLU A 27 -5.35 13.00 9.63
CA GLU A 27 -4.42 13.79 10.44
C GLU A 27 -3.06 13.98 9.76
N MET A 28 -2.50 12.89 9.19
CA MET A 28 -1.26 12.95 8.41
C MET A 28 -1.38 13.96 7.27
N ARG A 29 -2.48 13.92 6.51
CA ARG A 29 -2.76 14.89 5.44
C ARG A 29 -2.74 16.32 5.96
N SER A 30 -3.46 16.57 7.03
CA SER A 30 -3.56 17.93 7.60
C SER A 30 -2.19 18.48 8.03
N GLN A 31 -1.36 17.62 8.64
CA GLN A 31 -0.03 18.00 9.08
C GLN A 31 0.96 18.20 7.92
N ILE A 32 0.91 17.34 6.88
CA ILE A 32 1.75 17.49 5.69
C ILE A 32 1.42 18.78 4.96
N ILE A 33 0.14 19.07 4.72
CA ILE A 33 -0.30 20.31 4.08
C ILE A 33 0.23 21.52 4.85
N LYS A 34 0.09 21.52 6.17
CA LYS A 34 0.56 22.60 7.04
C LYS A 34 2.09 22.74 7.03
N SER A 35 2.82 21.65 7.16
CA SER A 35 4.29 21.66 7.26
C SER A 35 4.99 22.04 5.95
N LEU A 36 4.38 21.75 4.81
CA LEU A 36 4.89 22.10 3.47
C LEU A 36 4.31 23.40 2.93
N HIS A 37 3.53 24.16 3.73
CA HIS A 37 2.86 25.40 3.31
C HIS A 37 2.12 25.27 1.98
N GLN A 38 1.51 24.10 1.75
CA GLN A 38 0.94 23.71 0.45
C GLN A 38 -0.26 24.58 0.02
N GLU A 39 -0.89 25.30 0.96
CA GLU A 39 -2.02 26.20 0.69
C GLU A 39 -1.55 27.61 0.26
N GLU A 40 -0.25 27.92 0.35
CA GLU A 40 0.34 29.18 -0.05
C GLU A 40 0.78 29.17 -1.52
N ASP A 41 0.74 30.32 -2.19
CA ASP A 41 1.27 30.47 -3.55
C ASP A 41 2.78 30.14 -3.58
N GLY A 42 3.13 29.09 -4.34
CA GLY A 42 4.51 28.61 -4.43
C GLY A 42 4.86 27.46 -3.46
N GLY A 43 3.93 27.00 -2.64
CA GLY A 43 4.12 25.83 -1.77
C GLY A 43 4.36 24.54 -2.55
N GLN A 44 5.19 23.65 -1.98
CA GLN A 44 5.54 22.35 -2.60
C GLN A 44 4.31 21.43 -2.61
N LYS A 45 3.83 21.05 -3.80
CA LYS A 45 2.59 20.25 -3.99
C LYS A 45 2.85 18.74 -3.94
N ASP A 46 3.74 18.28 -3.09
CA ASP A 46 4.04 16.86 -2.95
C ASP A 46 3.01 16.16 -2.06
N GLY A 47 2.64 14.95 -2.44
CA GLY A 47 1.79 14.05 -1.66
C GLY A 47 2.51 12.73 -1.40
N MET A 48 1.93 11.93 -0.53
CA MET A 48 2.44 10.60 -0.20
C MET A 48 1.35 9.57 -0.50
N ASP A 49 1.74 8.51 -1.22
CA ASP A 49 0.93 7.32 -1.39
C ASP A 49 1.23 6.34 -0.26
N ILE A 50 0.18 5.81 0.37
CA ILE A 50 0.34 4.99 1.57
C ILE A 50 -0.74 3.91 1.67
N SER A 51 -0.34 2.72 2.11
CA SER A 51 -1.22 1.68 2.63
C SER A 51 -1.05 1.59 4.14
N LEU A 52 -2.09 1.83 4.91
CA LEU A 52 -2.08 1.73 6.35
C LEU A 52 -2.96 0.57 6.82
N CYS A 53 -2.35 -0.40 7.48
CA CYS A 53 -3.02 -1.55 8.05
C CYS A 53 -2.85 -1.58 9.58
N LYS A 54 -3.96 -1.76 10.30
CA LYS A 54 -3.97 -2.05 11.74
C LYS A 54 -4.48 -3.47 11.95
N LEU A 55 -3.59 -4.37 12.36
CA LEU A 55 -3.92 -5.77 12.59
C LEU A 55 -4.27 -6.03 14.06
N ASN A 56 -5.45 -6.56 14.30
CA ASN A 56 -5.87 -7.07 15.60
C ASN A 56 -5.85 -8.61 15.58
N ILE A 57 -4.77 -9.20 16.05
CA ILE A 57 -4.56 -10.65 16.04
C ILE A 57 -5.62 -11.38 16.88
N LYS A 58 -5.97 -10.84 18.06
CA LYS A 58 -6.98 -11.47 18.96
C LYS A 58 -8.37 -11.50 18.34
N LYS A 59 -8.76 -10.45 17.64
CA LYS A 59 -10.06 -10.35 16.96
C LYS A 59 -10.05 -10.92 15.56
N LYS A 60 -8.88 -11.31 15.05
CA LYS A 60 -8.68 -11.71 13.64
C LYS A 60 -9.30 -10.69 12.68
N LEU A 61 -8.90 -9.45 12.83
CA LEU A 61 -9.41 -8.32 12.06
C LEU A 61 -8.26 -7.46 11.58
N VAL A 62 -8.28 -7.07 10.32
CA VAL A 62 -7.46 -5.98 9.80
C VAL A 62 -8.35 -4.79 9.46
N GLU A 63 -7.93 -3.61 9.91
CA GLU A 63 -8.49 -2.32 9.51
C GLU A 63 -7.51 -1.71 8.51
N PHE A 64 -8.00 -1.29 7.36
CA PHE A 64 -7.20 -0.77 6.27
C PHE A 64 -7.75 0.56 5.77
N SER A 65 -6.85 1.50 5.51
CA SER A 65 -7.10 2.71 4.71
C SER A 65 -5.92 2.95 3.80
N GLY A 66 -6.17 3.41 2.58
CA GLY A 66 -5.12 3.65 1.60
C GLY A 66 -5.28 4.99 0.88
N ALA A 67 -4.15 5.62 0.58
CA ALA A 67 -4.03 6.73 -0.36
C ALA A 67 -3.36 6.15 -1.62
N HIS A 68 -4.08 6.06 -2.72
CA HIS A 68 -3.76 5.38 -3.98
C HIS A 68 -3.45 3.88 -3.84
N ASN A 69 -2.62 3.49 -2.87
CA ASN A 69 -2.20 2.11 -2.66
C ASN A 69 -3.31 1.24 -2.04
N SER A 70 -3.38 -0.01 -2.47
CA SER A 70 -4.44 -0.96 -2.12
C SER A 70 -3.94 -2.05 -1.16
N LEU A 71 -4.88 -2.73 -0.50
CA LEU A 71 -4.65 -3.99 0.21
C LEU A 71 -5.23 -5.14 -0.61
N ILE A 72 -4.43 -6.19 -0.86
CA ILE A 72 -4.92 -7.47 -1.36
C ILE A 72 -5.05 -8.44 -0.18
N HIS A 73 -6.21 -9.06 -0.07
CA HIS A 73 -6.51 -10.15 0.86
C HIS A 73 -6.83 -11.41 0.08
N ILE A 74 -6.11 -12.49 0.33
CA ILE A 74 -6.40 -13.80 -0.26
C ILE A 74 -6.82 -14.75 0.86
N SER A 75 -8.03 -15.31 0.72
CA SER A 75 -8.62 -16.28 1.62
C SER A 75 -9.23 -17.42 0.79
N GLU A 76 -8.89 -18.66 1.11
CA GLU A 76 -9.47 -19.84 0.42
C GLU A 76 -9.41 -19.77 -1.11
N ASP A 77 -8.28 -19.26 -1.66
CA ASP A 77 -8.04 -19.04 -3.11
C ASP A 77 -8.89 -17.92 -3.74
N GLU A 78 -9.64 -17.18 -2.96
CA GLU A 78 -10.36 -15.99 -3.40
C GLU A 78 -9.53 -14.72 -3.12
N LEU A 79 -9.32 -13.91 -4.15
CA LEU A 79 -8.59 -12.64 -4.06
C LEU A 79 -9.57 -11.47 -3.95
N ASN A 80 -9.53 -10.79 -2.82
CA ASN A 80 -10.26 -9.56 -2.57
C ASN A 80 -9.30 -8.36 -2.61
N ASN A 81 -9.64 -7.32 -3.37
CA ASN A 81 -8.84 -6.11 -3.51
C ASN A 81 -9.56 -4.92 -2.89
N TYR A 82 -9.07 -4.46 -1.74
CA TYR A 82 -9.54 -3.25 -1.08
C TYR A 82 -8.76 -2.07 -1.62
N ARG A 83 -9.42 -1.24 -2.42
CA ARG A 83 -8.77 -0.10 -3.09
C ARG A 83 -8.54 1.03 -2.12
N GLY A 84 -7.36 1.66 -2.22
CA GLY A 84 -7.14 2.97 -1.63
C GLY A 84 -7.96 4.05 -2.34
N ASP A 85 -8.20 5.14 -1.65
CA ASP A 85 -8.86 6.31 -2.23
C ASP A 85 -7.95 6.97 -3.27
N HIS A 86 -8.53 7.51 -4.35
CA HIS A 86 -7.81 8.21 -5.40
C HIS A 86 -7.42 9.64 -4.96
N GLN A 87 -6.68 9.70 -3.89
CA GLN A 87 -6.16 10.93 -3.32
C GLN A 87 -4.89 10.65 -2.51
N PRO A 88 -3.87 11.52 -2.55
CA PRO A 88 -2.65 11.39 -1.77
C PRO A 88 -2.88 11.82 -0.32
N VAL A 89 -1.95 11.47 0.55
CA VAL A 89 -1.77 12.13 1.85
C VAL A 89 -0.95 13.40 1.60
N GLY A 90 -1.63 14.50 1.30
CA GLY A 90 -1.08 15.80 0.91
C GLY A 90 -2.16 16.70 0.34
N LEU A 91 -1.75 17.79 -0.32
CA LEU A 91 -2.69 18.69 -0.98
C LEU A 91 -3.30 18.01 -2.21
N LEU A 92 -4.63 18.02 -2.25
CA LEU A 92 -5.41 17.66 -3.43
C LEU A 92 -6.12 18.91 -3.93
N LEU A 93 -6.02 19.20 -5.24
CA LEU A 93 -6.80 20.25 -5.89
C LEU A 93 -8.26 19.76 -6.02
N GLY A 94 -9.18 20.47 -5.38
CA GLY A 94 -10.61 20.12 -5.35
C GLY A 94 -11.09 19.71 -3.95
N ASP A 95 -12.24 19.01 -3.90
CA ASP A 95 -12.87 18.62 -2.64
C ASP A 95 -12.06 17.56 -1.88
N LYS A 96 -11.59 17.90 -0.69
CA LYS A 96 -10.93 16.98 0.24
C LYS A 96 -11.96 15.99 0.79
N LYS A 97 -11.93 14.74 0.36
CA LYS A 97 -12.80 13.68 0.90
C LYS A 97 -12.13 12.99 2.10
N PRO A 98 -12.90 12.51 3.10
CA PRO A 98 -12.38 11.60 4.11
C PRO A 98 -11.76 10.36 3.45
N PHE A 99 -10.78 9.74 4.12
CA PHE A 99 -10.29 8.42 3.69
C PHE A 99 -11.31 7.35 4.07
N THR A 100 -11.38 6.32 3.24
CA THR A 100 -12.26 5.17 3.46
C THR A 100 -11.58 4.17 4.41
N LYS A 101 -12.33 3.70 5.41
CA LYS A 101 -11.90 2.61 6.30
C LYS A 101 -12.55 1.31 5.87
N HIS A 102 -11.74 0.27 5.65
CA HIS A 102 -12.19 -1.10 5.42
C HIS A 102 -11.89 -1.94 6.64
N GLU A 103 -12.84 -2.77 7.06
CA GLU A 103 -12.67 -3.78 8.11
C GLU A 103 -12.81 -5.17 7.50
N VAL A 104 -11.76 -5.98 7.62
CA VAL A 104 -11.68 -7.29 6.99
C VAL A 104 -11.47 -8.35 8.06
N LYS A 105 -12.40 -9.29 8.16
CA LYS A 105 -12.26 -10.47 9.02
C LYS A 105 -11.26 -11.44 8.40
N LEU A 106 -10.38 -11.97 9.23
CA LEU A 106 -9.29 -12.84 8.81
C LEU A 106 -9.52 -14.26 9.28
N LYS A 107 -9.14 -15.22 8.46
CA LYS A 107 -9.08 -16.63 8.78
C LYS A 107 -7.63 -17.08 8.92
N LYS A 108 -7.44 -18.24 9.55
CA LYS A 108 -6.12 -18.89 9.55
C LYS A 108 -5.66 -19.18 8.12
N ASN A 109 -4.38 -18.95 7.85
CA ASN A 109 -3.71 -19.08 6.55
C ASN A 109 -4.06 -18.00 5.50
N ASP A 110 -4.92 -17.03 5.81
CA ASP A 110 -5.12 -15.88 4.92
C ASP A 110 -3.80 -15.15 4.66
N MET A 111 -3.69 -14.59 3.47
CA MET A 111 -2.58 -13.72 3.08
C MET A 111 -3.06 -12.29 2.88
N LEU A 112 -2.31 -11.35 3.45
CA LEU A 112 -2.46 -9.93 3.23
C LEU A 112 -1.23 -9.42 2.47
N TYR A 113 -1.45 -8.58 1.43
CA TYR A 113 -0.34 -7.93 0.71
C TYR A 113 -0.62 -6.43 0.58
N ILE A 114 0.37 -5.64 0.96
CA ILE A 114 0.46 -4.22 0.64
C ILE A 114 1.69 -4.01 -0.23
N TYR A 115 1.64 -3.08 -1.17
CA TYR A 115 2.68 -2.93 -2.17
C TYR A 115 2.70 -1.52 -2.77
N SER A 116 3.87 -1.10 -3.26
CA SER A 116 4.02 0.07 -4.12
C SER A 116 3.66 -0.28 -5.56
N ASP A 117 3.40 0.71 -6.38
CA ASP A 117 3.08 0.52 -7.80
C ASP A 117 4.28 0.09 -8.66
N GLY A 118 5.52 0.28 -8.17
CA GLY A 118 6.74 -0.01 -8.92
C GLY A 118 6.81 -1.42 -9.49
N TYR A 119 6.27 -2.45 -8.78
CA TYR A 119 6.26 -3.82 -9.32
C TYR A 119 5.33 -3.93 -10.54
N GLN A 120 4.11 -3.41 -10.44
CA GLN A 120 3.12 -3.53 -11.52
C GLN A 120 3.39 -2.59 -12.70
N ASP A 121 4.10 -1.50 -12.45
CA ASP A 121 4.43 -0.48 -13.44
C ASP A 121 5.77 -0.73 -14.15
N GLN A 122 6.55 -1.72 -13.67
CA GLN A 122 7.82 -2.09 -14.30
C GLN A 122 7.65 -2.50 -15.76
N PHE A 123 8.42 -1.89 -16.62
CA PHE A 123 8.51 -2.28 -18.03
C PHE A 123 9.36 -3.53 -18.20
N GLY A 124 8.98 -4.39 -19.14
CA GLY A 124 9.72 -5.62 -19.41
C GLY A 124 9.05 -6.53 -20.45
N GLY A 125 9.51 -7.78 -20.47
CA GLY A 125 9.11 -8.76 -21.46
C GLY A 125 9.55 -8.41 -22.88
N GLU A 126 9.28 -9.28 -23.84
CA GLU A 126 9.72 -9.13 -25.24
C GLU A 126 9.22 -7.85 -25.93
N LYS A 127 8.10 -7.31 -25.48
CA LYS A 127 7.41 -6.16 -26.09
C LYS A 127 7.56 -4.85 -25.31
N GLY A 128 8.38 -4.81 -24.25
CA GLY A 128 8.59 -3.62 -23.43
C GLY A 128 7.31 -3.02 -22.86
N LYS A 129 6.40 -3.84 -22.34
CA LYS A 129 5.15 -3.38 -21.74
C LYS A 129 5.24 -3.33 -20.22
N LYS A 130 4.36 -2.57 -19.58
CA LYS A 130 4.18 -2.64 -18.13
C LYS A 130 3.74 -4.05 -17.70
N TYR A 131 4.19 -4.49 -16.51
CA TYR A 131 3.81 -5.78 -15.91
C TYR A 131 2.29 -5.89 -15.70
N MET A 132 1.68 -4.81 -15.26
CA MET A 132 0.26 -4.60 -15.01
C MET A 132 -0.26 -5.28 -13.74
N GLY A 133 -1.14 -4.57 -13.03
CA GLY A 133 -1.73 -5.02 -11.77
C GLY A 133 -2.54 -6.32 -11.89
N ALA A 134 -3.14 -6.61 -13.04
CA ALA A 134 -3.85 -7.88 -13.27
C ALA A 134 -2.89 -9.08 -13.25
N LYS A 135 -1.70 -8.95 -13.89
CA LYS A 135 -0.65 -9.99 -13.87
C LYS A 135 -0.08 -10.16 -12.47
N PHE A 136 0.16 -9.05 -11.76
CA PHE A 136 0.64 -9.06 -10.37
C PHE A 136 -0.33 -9.81 -9.44
N LYS A 137 -1.60 -9.51 -9.47
CA LYS A 137 -2.64 -10.20 -8.69
C LYS A 137 -2.72 -11.68 -8.99
N LYS A 138 -2.63 -12.06 -10.26
CA LYS A 138 -2.59 -13.47 -10.68
C LYS A 138 -1.35 -14.18 -10.13
N GLN A 139 -0.19 -13.51 -10.11
CA GLN A 139 1.03 -14.05 -9.51
C GLN A 139 0.87 -14.26 -8.00
N LEU A 140 0.35 -13.28 -7.26
CA LEU A 140 0.09 -13.41 -5.82
C LEU A 140 -0.87 -14.58 -5.53
N LEU A 141 -1.94 -14.71 -6.32
CA LEU A 141 -2.89 -15.82 -6.17
C LEU A 141 -2.23 -17.18 -6.43
N ARG A 142 -1.31 -17.26 -7.40
CA ARG A 142 -0.58 -18.49 -7.72
C ARG A 142 0.32 -18.96 -6.58
N ILE A 143 0.97 -18.02 -5.89
CA ILE A 143 1.99 -18.34 -4.88
C ILE A 143 1.47 -18.27 -3.43
N ASN A 144 0.21 -17.91 -3.20
CA ASN A 144 -0.30 -17.61 -1.86
C ASN A 144 -0.19 -18.80 -0.87
N LYS A 145 -0.16 -20.04 -1.35
CA LYS A 145 -0.05 -21.24 -0.50
C LYS A 145 1.39 -21.58 -0.11
N GLU A 146 2.37 -21.03 -0.82
CA GLU A 146 3.78 -21.25 -0.50
C GLU A 146 4.15 -20.55 0.81
N SER A 147 5.24 -20.97 1.45
CA SER A 147 5.77 -20.23 2.60
C SER A 147 6.14 -18.79 2.23
N THR A 148 6.13 -17.87 3.19
CA THR A 148 6.47 -16.46 2.93
C THR A 148 7.85 -16.29 2.31
N ASP A 149 8.84 -17.08 2.77
CA ASP A 149 10.20 -17.06 2.20
C ASP A 149 10.21 -17.54 0.74
N LYS A 150 9.43 -18.58 0.43
CA LYS A 150 9.30 -19.06 -0.95
C LYS A 150 8.57 -18.07 -1.85
N GLN A 151 7.55 -17.39 -1.31
CA GLN A 151 6.85 -16.32 -2.04
C GLN A 151 7.79 -15.17 -2.39
N LEU A 152 8.66 -14.75 -1.47
CA LEU A 152 9.68 -13.73 -1.73
C LEU A 152 10.57 -14.12 -2.91
N ILE A 153 11.13 -15.34 -2.88
CA ILE A 153 11.98 -15.85 -3.96
C ILE A 153 11.24 -15.83 -5.30
N LEU A 154 10.00 -16.35 -5.33
CA LEU A 154 9.20 -16.41 -6.56
C LEU A 154 8.82 -15.02 -7.11
N LEU A 155 8.59 -14.04 -6.24
CA LEU A 155 8.34 -12.65 -6.66
C LEU A 155 9.59 -12.01 -7.23
N GLU A 156 10.76 -12.22 -6.61
CA GLU A 156 12.03 -11.69 -7.12
C GLU A 156 12.42 -12.33 -8.46
N GLU A 157 12.28 -13.65 -8.59
CA GLU A 157 12.57 -14.37 -9.83
C GLU A 157 11.68 -13.89 -10.98
N GLU A 158 10.38 -13.76 -10.74
CA GLU A 158 9.43 -13.26 -11.73
C GLU A 158 9.72 -11.81 -12.11
N PHE A 159 10.03 -10.94 -11.13
CA PHE A 159 10.39 -9.54 -11.38
C PHE A 159 11.67 -9.42 -12.21
N LYS A 160 12.73 -10.14 -11.84
CA LYS A 160 14.01 -10.17 -12.58
C LYS A 160 13.83 -10.71 -14.00
N SER A 161 13.08 -11.80 -14.16
CA SER A 161 12.76 -12.38 -15.48
C SER A 161 11.96 -11.42 -16.36
N TRP A 162 11.01 -10.69 -15.77
CA TRP A 162 10.22 -9.68 -16.49
C TRP A 162 11.05 -8.48 -16.90
N THR A 163 11.79 -7.91 -15.96
CA THR A 163 12.60 -6.70 -16.17
C THR A 163 13.71 -6.94 -17.21
N HIS A 164 14.38 -8.10 -17.15
CA HIS A 164 15.43 -8.52 -18.06
C HIS A 164 16.44 -7.38 -18.33
N ASN A 165 16.40 -6.74 -19.52
CA ASN A 165 17.30 -5.65 -19.93
C ASN A 165 16.72 -4.25 -19.71
N TYR A 166 15.56 -4.12 -19.11
CA TYR A 166 14.96 -2.82 -18.82
C TYR A 166 15.42 -2.31 -17.46
N GLU A 167 15.62 -1.00 -17.36
CA GLU A 167 15.92 -0.36 -16.07
C GLU A 167 14.70 -0.39 -15.14
N GLN A 168 14.94 -0.51 -13.85
CA GLN A 168 13.91 -0.32 -12.85
C GLN A 168 13.56 1.17 -12.78
N ILE A 169 12.29 1.49 -12.96
CA ILE A 169 11.80 2.87 -13.07
C ILE A 169 11.28 3.46 -11.78
N ASP A 170 10.99 2.62 -10.78
CA ASP A 170 10.41 3.05 -9.51
C ASP A 170 10.79 2.09 -8.37
N ASP A 171 10.58 2.53 -7.12
CA ASP A 171 10.81 1.75 -5.92
C ASP A 171 9.81 0.60 -5.81
N VAL A 172 10.34 -0.62 -5.70
CA VAL A 172 9.55 -1.84 -5.60
C VAL A 172 9.51 -2.31 -4.14
N CYS A 173 8.34 -2.25 -3.55
CA CYS A 173 8.08 -2.79 -2.22
C CYS A 173 6.85 -3.71 -2.27
N VAL A 174 6.99 -4.93 -1.77
CA VAL A 174 5.87 -5.87 -1.56
C VAL A 174 6.02 -6.47 -0.17
N MET A 175 5.02 -6.25 0.68
CA MET A 175 4.96 -6.84 2.01
C MET A 175 3.83 -7.85 2.08
N GLY A 176 4.14 -9.11 2.35
CA GLY A 176 3.18 -10.20 2.56
C GLY A 176 3.12 -10.64 4.02
N VAL A 177 1.92 -10.77 4.57
CA VAL A 177 1.68 -11.24 5.94
C VAL A 177 0.74 -12.43 5.91
N ARG A 178 1.17 -13.57 6.49
CA ARG A 178 0.32 -14.75 6.68
C ARG A 178 -0.30 -14.73 8.07
N ILE A 179 -1.60 -14.98 8.10
CA ILE A 179 -2.35 -15.08 9.36
C ILE A 179 -2.22 -16.50 9.92
N THR A 180 -1.66 -16.63 11.10
CA THR A 180 -1.39 -17.90 11.80
C THR A 180 -2.47 -18.27 12.83
#